data_b17428eab8d677ab5b11a733350d113a
#
_entry.id   b17428eab8d677ab5b11a733350d113a
#
_cell.length_a   1.000
_cell.length_b   1.000
_cell.length_c   1.000
_cell.angle_alpha   90.00
_cell.angle_beta   90.00
_cell.angle_gamma   90.00
#
_symmetry.space_group_name_H-M   'P 1'
#
loop_
_entity.id
_entity.type
_entity.pdbx_description
1 polymer ?
#
loop_
_entity_poly.entity_id
_entity_poly.type
_entity_poly.pdbx_seq_one_letter_code
_entity_poly.pdbx_strand_id
1 'polypeptide(L)'
;MNSYKWTGTAAVLTSGPRAGIGEITIPANEPGSSIMPGKVNPTQTESATMVAVRVMGNDTVVGMAASQGNFELNVFMPVLIDAFIESANLLADSLISLDEHCVCGITVNEDKMNENASRSLMVAAALNLYIGYENAAKVAKKAYADNSTLCEAGVLLGLFTAEEYSEWVNLAEMAGIDK
;
A
#
# COMPACT_ATOMS: atom_id res chain seq x y z
N MET A 1 -12.06 -1.91 6.47
CA MET A 1 -10.84 -2.11 5.65
C MET A 1 -10.02 -3.19 6.36
N ASN A 2 -9.59 -4.25 5.69
CA ASN A 2 -8.92 -5.36 6.37
C ASN A 2 -7.50 -4.90 6.77
N SER A 3 -7.17 -4.85 8.05
CA SER A 3 -5.87 -4.41 8.60
C SER A 3 -4.68 -5.13 7.96
N TYR A 4 -4.86 -6.42 7.65
CA TYR A 4 -3.86 -7.25 6.96
C TYR A 4 -3.44 -6.68 5.59
N LYS A 5 -4.40 -6.20 4.79
CA LYS A 5 -4.09 -5.62 3.47
C LYS A 5 -3.34 -4.29 3.60
N TRP A 6 -3.68 -3.49 4.60
CA TRP A 6 -3.04 -2.19 4.78
C TRP A 6 -1.56 -2.32 5.20
N THR A 7 -1.27 -3.20 6.17
CA THR A 7 0.11 -3.42 6.62
C THR A 7 0.98 -4.03 5.53
N GLY A 8 0.45 -4.98 4.76
CA GLY A 8 1.15 -5.55 3.59
C GLY A 8 1.43 -4.48 2.52
N THR A 9 0.49 -3.58 2.26
CA THR A 9 0.67 -2.49 1.30
C THR A 9 1.75 -1.52 1.75
N ALA A 10 1.78 -1.12 3.03
CA ALA A 10 2.82 -0.25 3.56
C ALA A 10 4.22 -0.88 3.36
N ALA A 11 4.40 -2.16 3.68
CA ALA A 11 5.66 -2.87 3.45
C ALA A 11 6.08 -2.88 1.96
N VAL A 12 5.14 -3.01 1.05
CA VAL A 12 5.42 -2.97 -0.41
C VAL A 12 5.82 -1.57 -0.86
N LEU A 13 5.14 -0.52 -0.39
CA LEU A 13 5.43 0.87 -0.75
C LEU A 13 6.81 1.34 -0.25
N THR A 14 7.33 0.76 0.83
CA THR A 14 8.68 1.05 1.34
C THR A 14 9.78 0.23 0.66
N SER A 15 9.40 -0.77 -0.16
CA SER A 15 10.36 -1.71 -0.74
C SER A 15 11.30 -1.03 -1.74
N GLY A 16 12.59 -1.35 -1.61
CA GLY A 16 13.63 -0.95 -2.56
C GLY A 16 13.73 0.55 -2.76
N PRO A 17 14.25 1.32 -1.78
CA PRO A 17 14.27 2.80 -1.82
C PRO A 17 15.01 3.37 -3.04
N ARG A 18 15.84 2.57 -3.72
CA ARG A 18 16.54 2.97 -4.95
C ARG A 18 16.04 2.25 -6.20
N ALA A 19 15.64 0.99 -6.09
CA ALA A 19 15.33 0.11 -7.23
C ALA A 19 13.94 -0.53 -7.14
N GLY A 20 13.13 -0.15 -6.16
CA GLY A 20 11.76 -0.61 -5.96
C GLY A 20 10.77 0.53 -5.98
N ILE A 21 9.63 0.35 -5.32
CA ILE A 21 8.59 1.38 -5.23
C ILE A 21 9.08 2.59 -4.45
N GLY A 22 9.54 2.40 -3.19
CA GLY A 22 10.23 3.42 -2.39
C GLY A 22 9.48 4.75 -2.21
N GLU A 23 8.15 4.76 -2.28
CA GLU A 23 7.32 5.98 -2.20
C GLU A 23 7.18 6.51 -0.79
N ILE A 24 7.29 5.62 0.21
CA ILE A 24 7.28 6.01 1.61
C ILE A 24 8.47 5.38 2.33
N THR A 25 8.85 5.98 3.46
CA THR A 25 9.86 5.44 4.37
C THR A 25 9.22 5.18 5.72
N ILE A 26 9.53 4.04 6.32
CA ILE A 26 9.14 3.69 7.69
C ILE A 26 10.35 3.73 8.61
N PRO A 27 10.15 3.94 9.93
CA PRO A 27 11.25 3.91 10.90
C PRO A 27 12.02 2.58 10.87
N ALA A 28 13.34 2.69 11.00
CA ALA A 28 14.23 1.54 11.14
C ALA A 28 14.27 1.13 12.62
N ASN A 29 13.55 0.08 13.00
CA ASN A 29 13.46 -0.38 14.38
C ASN A 29 14.59 -1.34 14.76
N GLU A 30 15.09 -2.11 13.78
CA GLU A 30 16.20 -3.05 14.00
C GLU A 30 16.99 -3.31 12.71
N PRO A 31 18.24 -3.80 12.83
CA PRO A 31 19.01 -4.27 11.67
C PRO A 31 18.29 -5.45 11.01
N GLY A 32 18.06 -5.36 9.71
CA GLY A 32 17.33 -6.39 8.97
C GLY A 32 18.14 -7.65 8.65
N SER A 33 19.46 -7.63 8.88
CA SER A 33 20.36 -8.78 8.64
C SER A 33 21.73 -8.53 9.24
N SER A 34 22.36 -9.60 9.75
CA SER A 34 23.75 -9.57 10.24
C SER A 34 24.81 -9.55 9.12
N ILE A 35 24.41 -9.94 7.89
CA ILE A 35 25.35 -10.08 6.75
C ILE A 35 25.12 -9.02 5.65
N MET A 36 24.04 -8.25 5.70
CA MET A 36 23.71 -7.20 4.73
C MET A 36 23.68 -5.84 5.41
N PRO A 37 24.77 -5.06 5.37
CA PRO A 37 24.80 -3.72 5.94
C PRO A 37 23.70 -2.81 5.35
N GLY A 38 22.99 -2.09 6.20
CA GLY A 38 21.95 -1.15 5.78
C GLY A 38 20.61 -1.78 5.38
N LYS A 39 20.45 -3.12 5.49
CA LYS A 39 19.14 -3.74 5.32
C LYS A 39 18.25 -3.41 6.51
N VAL A 40 17.05 -2.95 6.25
CA VAL A 40 15.98 -2.71 7.23
C VAL A 40 14.78 -3.57 6.86
N ASN A 41 14.20 -4.27 7.84
CA ASN A 41 12.97 -5.02 7.66
C ASN A 41 11.77 -4.22 8.17
N PRO A 42 10.58 -4.38 7.61
CA PRO A 42 9.35 -3.77 8.10
C PRO A 42 8.77 -4.58 9.28
N THR A 43 9.56 -4.76 10.35
CA THR A 43 9.26 -5.70 11.45
C THR A 43 7.95 -5.43 12.16
N GLN A 44 7.53 -4.17 12.30
CA GLN A 44 6.24 -3.84 12.90
C GLN A 44 5.06 -4.30 12.03
N THR A 45 5.18 -4.17 10.72
CA THR A 45 4.15 -4.65 9.78
C THR A 45 4.12 -6.18 9.72
N GLU A 46 5.29 -6.82 9.79
CA GLU A 46 5.42 -8.28 9.87
C GLU A 46 4.78 -8.81 11.15
N SER A 47 5.08 -8.21 12.31
CA SER A 47 4.49 -8.56 13.60
C SER A 47 2.96 -8.43 13.57
N ALA A 48 2.43 -7.31 13.08
CA ALA A 48 0.99 -7.12 12.99
C ALA A 48 0.30 -8.16 12.09
N THR A 49 0.96 -8.58 11.00
CA THR A 49 0.42 -9.64 10.14
C THR A 49 0.49 -11.03 10.79
N MET A 50 1.51 -11.32 11.59
CA MET A 50 1.59 -12.55 12.39
C MET A 50 0.47 -12.61 13.43
N VAL A 51 0.21 -11.50 14.12
CA VAL A 51 -0.93 -11.39 15.06
C VAL A 51 -2.26 -11.64 14.34
N ALA A 52 -2.46 -11.06 13.15
CA ALA A 52 -3.67 -11.31 12.37
C ALA A 52 -3.87 -12.81 12.05
N VAL A 53 -2.80 -13.51 11.70
CA VAL A 53 -2.85 -14.98 11.46
C VAL A 53 -3.22 -15.74 12.75
N ARG A 54 -2.65 -15.33 13.90
CA ARG A 54 -2.99 -15.94 15.19
C ARG A 54 -4.45 -15.76 15.54
N VAL A 55 -5.00 -14.55 15.35
CA VAL A 55 -6.41 -14.23 15.60
C VAL A 55 -7.34 -15.06 14.69
N MET A 56 -6.99 -15.23 13.41
CA MET A 56 -7.75 -16.11 12.51
C MET A 56 -7.74 -17.58 12.98
N GLY A 57 -6.63 -18.03 13.55
CA GLY A 57 -6.53 -19.35 14.18
C GLY A 57 -7.46 -19.46 15.39
N ASN A 58 -7.48 -18.46 16.25
CA ASN A 58 -8.37 -18.40 17.42
C ASN A 58 -9.86 -18.32 17.03
N ASP A 59 -10.21 -17.63 15.95
CA ASP A 59 -11.58 -17.62 15.40
C ASP A 59 -12.04 -19.04 15.04
N THR A 60 -11.16 -19.82 14.42
CA THR A 60 -11.42 -21.24 14.14
C THR A 60 -11.64 -22.05 15.43
N VAL A 61 -10.81 -21.82 16.47
CA VAL A 61 -10.99 -22.46 17.79
C VAL A 61 -12.34 -22.12 18.38
N VAL A 62 -12.73 -20.84 18.34
CA VAL A 62 -14.04 -20.38 18.84
C VAL A 62 -15.18 -21.06 18.08
N GLY A 63 -15.12 -21.10 16.74
CA GLY A 63 -16.13 -21.76 15.91
C GLY A 63 -16.28 -23.25 16.22
N MET A 64 -15.16 -23.96 16.36
CA MET A 64 -15.15 -25.38 16.70
C MET A 64 -15.69 -25.62 18.10
N ALA A 65 -15.28 -24.84 19.09
CA ALA A 65 -15.75 -24.97 20.47
C ALA A 65 -17.24 -24.63 20.58
N ALA A 66 -17.73 -23.64 19.86
CA ALA A 66 -19.14 -23.28 19.82
C ALA A 66 -20.02 -24.41 19.28
N SER A 67 -19.54 -25.20 18.33
CA SER A 67 -20.24 -26.33 17.71
C SER A 67 -20.46 -27.53 18.68
N GLN A 68 -19.79 -27.54 19.83
CA GLN A 68 -19.82 -28.65 20.78
C GLN A 68 -20.94 -28.54 21.83
N GLY A 69 -21.79 -27.51 21.77
CA GLY A 69 -22.92 -27.35 22.66
C GLY A 69 -24.01 -28.37 22.39
N ASN A 70 -24.60 -28.96 23.49
CA ASN A 70 -25.71 -29.89 23.43
C ASN A 70 -26.76 -29.49 24.45
N PHE A 71 -28.06 -29.53 24.08
CA PHE A 71 -29.18 -29.24 24.98
C PHE A 71 -29.01 -27.93 25.78
N GLU A 72 -28.60 -26.85 25.09
CA GLU A 72 -28.35 -25.51 25.66
C GLU A 72 -27.21 -25.45 26.70
N LEU A 73 -26.36 -26.46 26.74
CA LEU A 73 -25.15 -26.48 27.56
C LEU A 73 -23.92 -26.65 26.70
N ASN A 74 -22.94 -25.76 26.87
CA ASN A 74 -21.63 -25.84 26.23
C ASN A 74 -20.53 -25.83 27.31
N VAL A 75 -19.81 -26.93 27.44
CA VAL A 75 -18.71 -27.09 28.40
C VAL A 75 -17.36 -26.53 27.88
N PHE A 76 -17.30 -26.06 26.64
CA PHE A 76 -16.10 -25.50 26.02
C PHE A 76 -15.90 -23.99 26.28
N MET A 77 -16.72 -23.40 27.18
CA MET A 77 -16.64 -21.99 27.56
C MET A 77 -15.22 -21.54 27.97
N PRO A 78 -14.42 -22.34 28.72
CA PRO A 78 -13.05 -21.93 29.05
C PRO A 78 -12.16 -21.71 27.85
N VAL A 79 -12.20 -22.57 26.83
CA VAL A 79 -11.39 -22.38 25.60
C VAL A 79 -11.90 -21.25 24.72
N LEU A 80 -13.22 -21.00 24.72
CA LEU A 80 -13.81 -19.86 24.02
C LEU A 80 -13.29 -18.54 24.57
N ILE A 81 -13.35 -18.37 25.89
CA ILE A 81 -12.94 -17.12 26.54
C ILE A 81 -11.42 -16.92 26.45
N ASP A 82 -10.62 -17.97 26.57
CA ASP A 82 -9.17 -17.91 26.44
C ASP A 82 -8.76 -17.44 25.05
N ALA A 83 -9.28 -18.07 23.99
CA ALA A 83 -9.03 -17.67 22.61
C ALA A 83 -9.48 -16.23 22.31
N PHE A 84 -10.61 -15.80 22.88
CA PHE A 84 -11.10 -14.43 22.74
C PHE A 84 -10.19 -13.41 23.42
N ILE A 85 -9.82 -13.65 24.69
CA ILE A 85 -8.97 -12.72 25.47
C ILE A 85 -7.58 -12.65 24.85
N GLU A 86 -6.99 -13.80 24.46
CA GLU A 86 -5.70 -13.81 23.76
C GLU A 86 -5.75 -12.94 22.50
N SER A 87 -6.78 -13.09 21.68
CA SER A 87 -6.97 -12.32 20.45
C SER A 87 -7.11 -10.83 20.74
N ALA A 88 -7.88 -10.45 21.74
CA ALA A 88 -8.08 -9.06 22.12
C ALA A 88 -6.78 -8.40 22.60
N ASN A 89 -6.02 -9.07 23.46
CA ASN A 89 -4.76 -8.56 23.98
C ASN A 89 -3.71 -8.45 22.87
N LEU A 90 -3.52 -9.48 22.04
CA LEU A 90 -2.58 -9.48 20.93
C LEU A 90 -2.89 -8.36 19.94
N LEU A 91 -4.16 -8.12 19.62
CA LEU A 91 -4.57 -7.02 18.74
C LEU A 91 -4.28 -5.67 19.37
N ALA A 92 -4.62 -5.47 20.64
CA ALA A 92 -4.39 -4.21 21.33
C ALA A 92 -2.90 -3.86 21.38
N ASP A 93 -2.05 -4.78 21.84
CA ASP A 93 -0.60 -4.57 21.95
C ASP A 93 0.04 -4.36 20.59
N SER A 94 -0.35 -5.15 19.60
CA SER A 94 0.19 -5.06 18.23
C SER A 94 -0.19 -3.74 17.55
N LEU A 95 -1.41 -3.24 17.74
CA LEU A 95 -1.85 -1.98 17.15
C LEU A 95 -1.15 -0.77 17.79
N ILE A 96 -0.98 -0.78 19.11
CA ILE A 96 -0.22 0.26 19.82
C ILE A 96 1.23 0.27 19.33
N SER A 97 1.88 -0.89 19.30
CA SER A 97 3.26 -1.01 18.83
C SER A 97 3.42 -0.59 17.37
N LEU A 98 2.46 -0.96 16.49
CA LEU A 98 2.47 -0.55 15.09
C LEU A 98 2.33 0.96 14.93
N ASP A 99 1.45 1.58 15.71
CA ASP A 99 1.24 3.03 15.68
C ASP A 99 2.51 3.77 16.12
N GLU A 100 2.99 3.48 17.33
CA GLU A 100 4.12 4.19 17.95
C GLU A 100 5.44 4.00 17.20
N HIS A 101 5.70 2.79 16.69
CA HIS A 101 7.01 2.43 16.12
C HIS A 101 7.02 2.35 14.58
N CYS A 102 5.88 2.55 13.93
CA CYS A 102 5.80 2.53 12.46
C CYS A 102 4.97 3.69 11.92
N VAL A 103 3.66 3.76 12.24
CA VAL A 103 2.73 4.69 11.59
C VAL A 103 3.10 6.15 11.84
N CYS A 104 3.37 6.51 13.10
CA CYS A 104 3.75 7.87 13.49
C CYS A 104 5.06 8.35 12.88
N GLY A 105 5.89 7.44 12.40
CA GLY A 105 7.19 7.76 11.79
C GLY A 105 7.22 7.59 10.28
N ILE A 106 6.08 7.37 9.62
CA ILE A 106 6.02 7.28 8.15
C ILE A 106 6.32 8.66 7.55
N THR A 107 7.25 8.69 6.60
CA THR A 107 7.54 9.86 5.78
C THR A 107 7.35 9.54 4.31
N VAL A 108 6.99 10.56 3.52
CA VAL A 108 6.83 10.43 2.07
C VAL A 108 8.13 10.72 1.35
N ASN A 109 8.38 10.03 0.24
CA ASN A 109 9.45 10.32 -0.70
C ASN A 109 8.83 11.01 -1.92
N GLU A 110 8.67 12.33 -1.82
CA GLU A 110 7.98 13.14 -2.84
C GLU A 110 8.64 13.01 -4.21
N ASP A 111 9.97 13.00 -4.28
CA ASP A 111 10.69 12.86 -5.54
C ASP A 111 10.36 11.54 -6.24
N LYS A 112 10.34 10.44 -5.45
CA LYS A 112 10.02 9.11 -5.99
C LYS A 112 8.56 8.98 -6.39
N MET A 113 7.66 9.55 -5.62
CA MET A 113 6.23 9.60 -5.97
C MET A 113 6.01 10.38 -7.27
N ASN A 114 6.64 11.54 -7.42
CA ASN A 114 6.56 12.35 -8.64
C ASN A 114 7.17 11.63 -9.85
N GLU A 115 8.32 10.97 -9.68
CA GLU A 115 8.93 10.15 -10.73
C GLU A 115 7.97 9.06 -11.20
N ASN A 116 7.42 8.27 -10.26
CA ASN A 116 6.51 7.18 -10.57
C ASN A 116 5.22 7.68 -11.22
N ALA A 117 4.66 8.78 -10.73
CA ALA A 117 3.47 9.40 -11.29
C ALA A 117 3.71 9.91 -12.73
N SER A 118 4.84 10.57 -13.00
CA SER A 118 5.18 11.08 -14.33
C SER A 118 5.36 9.97 -15.37
N ARG A 119 5.78 8.79 -14.94
CA ARG A 119 5.94 7.60 -15.79
C ARG A 119 4.67 6.77 -15.95
N SER A 120 3.62 7.08 -15.19
CA SER A 120 2.35 6.34 -15.23
C SER A 120 1.61 6.63 -16.53
N LEU A 121 1.27 5.58 -17.30
CA LEU A 121 0.44 5.71 -18.49
C LEU A 121 -1.05 5.91 -18.17
N MET A 122 -1.46 5.72 -16.91
CA MET A 122 -2.87 5.84 -16.50
C MET A 122 -3.40 7.27 -16.63
N VAL A 123 -2.52 8.27 -16.47
CA VAL A 123 -2.88 9.68 -16.60
C VAL A 123 -3.18 10.12 -18.04
N ALA A 124 -2.95 9.25 -19.04
CA ALA A 124 -3.35 9.50 -20.42
C ALA A 124 -4.85 9.77 -20.56
N ALA A 125 -5.67 9.28 -19.61
CA ALA A 125 -7.12 9.54 -19.60
C ALA A 125 -7.45 11.04 -19.48
N ALA A 126 -6.64 11.84 -18.79
CA ALA A 126 -6.81 13.29 -18.71
C ALA A 126 -6.70 13.99 -20.07
N LEU A 127 -5.84 13.47 -20.95
CA LEU A 127 -5.62 14.03 -22.29
C LEU A 127 -6.83 13.87 -23.21
N ASN A 128 -7.75 12.95 -22.91
CA ASN A 128 -8.95 12.72 -23.74
C ASN A 128 -9.81 13.97 -23.90
N LEU A 129 -9.85 14.84 -22.89
CA LEU A 129 -10.64 16.07 -22.91
C LEU A 129 -10.10 17.11 -23.89
N TYR A 130 -8.79 17.07 -24.17
CA TYR A 130 -8.09 18.10 -24.96
C TYR A 130 -7.77 17.64 -26.38
N ILE A 131 -7.25 16.41 -26.53
CA ILE A 131 -6.80 15.87 -27.82
C ILE A 131 -7.67 14.72 -28.36
N GLY A 132 -8.70 14.32 -27.62
CA GLY A 132 -9.59 13.21 -27.96
C GLY A 132 -8.97 11.83 -27.73
N TYR A 133 -9.83 10.83 -27.58
CA TYR A 133 -9.45 9.46 -27.22
C TYR A 133 -8.40 8.82 -28.16
N GLU A 134 -8.60 8.97 -29.47
CA GLU A 134 -7.71 8.35 -30.45
C GLU A 134 -6.27 8.88 -30.38
N ASN A 135 -6.10 10.19 -30.17
CA ASN A 135 -4.78 10.80 -30.05
C ASN A 135 -4.16 10.47 -28.68
N ALA A 136 -4.92 10.50 -27.59
CA ALA A 136 -4.45 10.08 -26.28
C ALA A 136 -3.99 8.60 -26.30
N ALA A 137 -4.70 7.74 -27.00
CA ALA A 137 -4.28 6.35 -27.19
C ALA A 137 -2.98 6.21 -28.01
N LYS A 138 -2.76 7.07 -29.03
CA LYS A 138 -1.51 7.11 -29.78
C LYS A 138 -0.34 7.54 -28.89
N VAL A 139 -0.54 8.58 -28.05
CA VAL A 139 0.46 9.06 -27.09
C VAL A 139 0.84 7.94 -26.11
N ALA A 140 -0.14 7.28 -25.50
CA ALA A 140 0.09 6.19 -24.55
C ALA A 140 0.84 5.01 -25.19
N LYS A 141 0.47 4.59 -26.40
CA LYS A 141 1.14 3.52 -27.13
C LYS A 141 2.58 3.88 -27.49
N LYS A 142 2.82 5.13 -27.88
CA LYS A 142 4.17 5.62 -28.20
C LYS A 142 5.02 5.70 -26.94
N ALA A 143 4.52 6.27 -25.87
CA ALA A 143 5.20 6.34 -24.58
C ALA A 143 5.62 4.94 -24.08
N TYR A 144 4.72 3.96 -24.21
CA TYR A 144 5.00 2.57 -23.86
C TYR A 144 6.10 1.95 -24.74
N ALA A 145 6.01 2.14 -26.07
CA ALA A 145 6.95 1.56 -27.01
C ALA A 145 8.37 2.13 -26.86
N ASP A 146 8.47 3.44 -26.61
CA ASP A 146 9.73 4.16 -26.49
C ASP A 146 10.28 4.19 -25.05
N ASN A 147 9.54 3.63 -24.07
CA ASN A 147 9.83 3.74 -22.64
C ASN A 147 10.04 5.20 -22.19
N SER A 148 9.24 6.11 -22.75
CA SER A 148 9.24 7.55 -22.46
C SER A 148 8.02 7.96 -21.63
N THR A 149 7.98 9.22 -21.20
CA THR A 149 6.79 9.80 -20.54
C THR A 149 5.70 10.14 -21.56
N LEU A 150 4.47 10.32 -21.08
CA LEU A 150 3.35 10.80 -21.93
C LEU A 150 3.62 12.19 -22.49
N CYS A 151 4.27 13.06 -21.69
CA CYS A 151 4.67 14.39 -22.13
C CYS A 151 5.62 14.32 -23.33
N GLU A 152 6.73 13.59 -23.18
CA GLU A 152 7.73 13.42 -24.26
C GLU A 152 7.11 12.82 -25.52
N ALA A 153 6.28 11.77 -25.36
CA ALA A 153 5.63 11.11 -26.48
C ALA A 153 4.64 12.04 -27.22
N GLY A 154 3.88 12.84 -26.50
CA GLY A 154 2.91 13.75 -27.08
C GLY A 154 3.54 14.93 -27.79
N VAL A 155 4.59 15.51 -27.21
CA VAL A 155 5.40 16.57 -27.87
C VAL A 155 6.03 16.04 -29.14
N LEU A 156 6.60 14.83 -29.11
CA LEU A 156 7.22 14.20 -30.29
C LEU A 156 6.19 13.91 -31.40
N LEU A 157 4.94 13.63 -31.04
CA LEU A 157 3.83 13.45 -31.98
C LEU A 157 3.23 14.79 -32.48
N GLY A 158 3.69 15.94 -31.92
CA GLY A 158 3.17 17.26 -32.27
C GLY A 158 1.71 17.49 -31.86
N LEU A 159 1.24 16.82 -30.83
CA LEU A 159 -0.16 16.91 -30.37
C LEU A 159 -0.37 17.98 -29.31
N PHE A 160 0.66 18.36 -28.58
CA PHE A 160 0.68 19.41 -27.56
C PHE A 160 2.12 19.81 -27.21
N THR A 161 2.26 20.93 -26.51
CA THR A 161 3.56 21.37 -25.93
C THR A 161 3.71 20.86 -24.50
N ALA A 162 4.92 20.97 -23.94
CA ALA A 162 5.17 20.57 -22.55
C ALA A 162 4.40 21.45 -21.54
N GLU A 163 4.19 22.73 -21.88
CA GLU A 163 3.45 23.69 -21.10
C GLU A 163 1.96 23.30 -21.07
N GLU A 164 1.36 23.01 -22.23
CA GLU A 164 -0.02 22.54 -22.34
C GLU A 164 -0.24 21.23 -21.56
N TYR A 165 0.72 20.29 -21.64
CA TYR A 165 0.64 19.06 -20.87
C TYR A 165 0.62 19.33 -19.37
N SER A 166 1.47 20.22 -18.87
CA SER A 166 1.54 20.57 -17.45
C SER A 166 0.25 21.25 -16.93
N GLU A 167 -0.42 22.00 -17.80
CA GLU A 167 -1.72 22.63 -17.49
C GLU A 167 -2.85 21.61 -17.46
N TRP A 168 -2.87 20.66 -18.41
CA TRP A 168 -3.96 19.68 -18.56
C TRP A 168 -3.86 18.49 -17.62
N VAL A 169 -2.66 18.09 -17.22
CA VAL A 169 -2.42 16.93 -16.36
C VAL A 169 -2.03 17.39 -14.95
N ASN A 170 -3.04 17.77 -14.17
CA ASN A 170 -2.89 18.10 -12.76
C ASN A 170 -3.29 16.90 -11.90
N LEU A 171 -2.31 16.21 -11.32
CA LEU A 171 -2.54 15.00 -10.52
C LEU A 171 -3.34 15.28 -9.25
N ALA A 172 -3.16 16.44 -8.61
CA ALA A 172 -3.88 16.81 -7.40
C ALA A 172 -5.38 17.02 -7.71
N GLU A 173 -5.68 17.72 -8.80
CA GLU A 173 -7.05 17.92 -9.26
C GLU A 173 -7.72 16.59 -9.66
N MET A 174 -7.00 15.72 -10.38
CA MET A 174 -7.47 14.38 -10.76
C MET A 174 -7.77 13.51 -9.53
N ALA A 175 -7.01 13.67 -8.45
CA ALA A 175 -7.25 12.99 -7.17
C ALA A 175 -8.33 13.65 -6.31
N GLY A 176 -8.86 14.82 -6.70
CA GLY A 176 -9.86 15.56 -5.95
C GLY A 176 -9.37 16.23 -4.68
N ILE A 177 -8.06 16.49 -4.59
CA ILE A 177 -7.42 17.06 -3.39
C ILE A 177 -7.61 18.59 -3.34
N ASP A 178 -7.77 19.25 -4.47
CA ASP A 178 -7.90 20.72 -4.60
C ASP A 178 -9.37 21.20 -4.59
N LYS A 179 -10.25 20.54 -3.82
CA LYS A 179 -11.64 20.98 -3.63
C LYS A 179 -11.94 21.33 -2.19
#